data_86fd5e9dc6a9171d4d96c13de344225f
#
_entry.id   86fd5e9dc6a9171d4d96c13de344225f
#
_cell.length_a   1.000
_cell.length_b   1.000
_cell.length_c   1.000
_cell.angle_alpha   90.00
_cell.angle_beta   90.00
_cell.angle_gamma   90.00
#
_symmetry.space_group_name_H-M   'P 1'
#
loop_
_entity.id
_entity.type
_entity.pdbx_description
1 polymer ?
#
loop_
_entity_poly.entity_id
_entity_poly.type
_entity_poly.pdbx_seq_one_letter_code
_entity_poly.pdbx_strand_id
1 'polypeptide(L)'
;MKRSFFERLTGTVSLKEHASDFEEDVPIQEMHLGGSPTTWDTEEPAEGELAVDVYQTDDSMIIQAMVAGVPSENLSVSVTRDMVTIKGKREAPKNISRENYFYQELYWGAFSRTILLPVEVETDDVEATERHGLLTIKLPK
;
A
#
# COMPACT_ATOMS: atom_id res chain seq x y z
N MET A 1 24.57 9.36 8.63
CA MET A 1 24.29 9.01 7.23
C MET A 1 22.81 8.76 7.09
N LYS A 2 22.11 9.72 6.56
CA LYS A 2 20.69 9.53 6.26
C LYS A 2 20.62 8.74 4.94
N ARG A 3 20.42 7.44 5.05
CA ARG A 3 20.10 6.64 3.86
C ARG A 3 18.77 7.14 3.33
N SER A 4 18.76 7.54 2.08
CA SER A 4 17.54 7.92 1.39
C SER A 4 16.53 6.77 1.54
N PHE A 5 15.34 7.12 1.98
CA PHE A 5 14.23 6.17 2.07
C PHE A 5 14.00 5.45 0.73
N PHE A 6 14.34 6.13 -0.36
CA PHE A 6 14.23 5.62 -1.72
C PHE A 6 15.28 4.53 -2.04
N GLU A 7 16.49 4.59 -1.49
CA GLU A 7 17.47 3.52 -1.67
C GLU A 7 17.01 2.17 -1.09
N ARG A 8 16.15 2.20 -0.10
CA ARG A 8 15.51 0.99 0.43
C ARG A 8 14.32 0.53 -0.40
N LEU A 9 13.65 1.44 -1.08
CA LEU A 9 12.45 1.14 -1.86
C LEU A 9 12.75 0.67 -3.28
N THR A 10 13.88 1.08 -3.86
CA THR A 10 14.29 0.64 -5.21
C THR A 10 14.97 -0.74 -5.23
N GLY A 11 15.27 -1.29 -4.06
CA GLY A 11 16.05 -2.53 -3.95
C GLY A 11 15.28 -3.82 -4.21
N THR A 12 13.96 -3.80 -4.30
CA THR A 12 13.19 -5.04 -4.48
C THR A 12 11.79 -4.79 -5.02
N VAL A 13 11.69 -4.40 -6.26
CA VAL A 13 10.54 -4.86 -7.02
C VAL A 13 11.03 -5.86 -8.05
N SER A 14 11.45 -7.00 -7.58
CA SER A 14 11.40 -8.18 -8.40
C SER A 14 9.95 -8.65 -8.44
N LEU A 15 9.17 -8.04 -9.29
CA LEU A 15 8.00 -8.68 -9.84
C LEU A 15 8.53 -9.87 -10.65
N LYS A 16 8.76 -10.98 -9.98
CA LYS A 16 8.70 -12.25 -10.66
C LYS A 16 7.28 -12.37 -11.17
N GLU A 17 7.10 -12.08 -12.43
CA GLU A 17 6.04 -12.67 -13.21
C GLU A 17 6.05 -14.18 -12.93
N HIS A 18 5.25 -14.61 -12.01
CA HIS A 18 4.72 -15.95 -12.02
C HIS A 18 3.44 -15.88 -12.85
N ALA A 19 3.60 -15.78 -14.12
CA ALA A 19 2.67 -16.38 -15.05
C ALA A 19 2.89 -17.89 -14.91
N SER A 20 2.35 -18.48 -13.88
CA SER A 20 2.24 -19.91 -13.82
C SER A 20 0.89 -20.27 -14.38
N ASP A 21 0.93 -20.88 -15.53
CA ASP A 21 0.01 -21.84 -16.03
C ASP A 21 -0.76 -22.50 -14.89
N PHE A 22 -2.00 -22.06 -14.69
CA PHE A 22 -3.02 -22.87 -14.06
C PHE A 22 -4.09 -23.16 -15.10
N GLU A 23 -3.73 -24.02 -16.03
CA GLU A 23 -4.66 -24.96 -16.59
C GLU A 23 -4.58 -26.23 -15.73
N GLU A 24 -5.40 -26.33 -14.75
CA GLU A 24 -5.81 -27.60 -14.19
C GLU A 24 -7.32 -27.65 -14.18
N ASP A 25 -7.81 -28.52 -15.03
CA ASP A 25 -9.14 -29.08 -15.00
C ASP A 25 -9.50 -29.53 -13.60
N VAL A 26 -10.36 -28.78 -12.96
CA VAL A 26 -10.99 -29.23 -11.72
C VAL A 26 -12.24 -30.00 -12.13
N PRO A 27 -12.32 -31.31 -11.88
CA PRO A 27 -13.55 -32.04 -12.13
C PRO A 27 -14.61 -31.54 -11.15
N ILE A 28 -15.68 -31.06 -11.74
CA ILE A 28 -16.91 -30.72 -11.04
C ILE A 28 -17.43 -32.01 -10.41
N GLN A 29 -17.20 -32.18 -9.13
CA GLN A 29 -17.92 -33.16 -8.34
C GLN A 29 -19.12 -32.51 -7.68
N GLU A 30 -20.20 -33.18 -7.89
CA GLU A 30 -21.57 -32.86 -7.58
C GLU A 30 -21.81 -32.39 -6.14
N MET A 31 -22.67 -31.39 -6.08
CA MET A 31 -23.29 -30.85 -4.88
C MET A 31 -23.92 -31.92 -4.02
N HIS A 32 -23.55 -31.98 -2.78
CA HIS A 32 -24.42 -32.44 -1.73
C HIS A 32 -25.08 -31.25 -1.03
N LEU A 33 -26.35 -31.13 -1.29
CA LEU A 33 -27.27 -30.30 -0.54
C LEU A 33 -27.36 -30.83 0.90
N GLY A 34 -26.97 -30.02 1.84
CA GLY A 34 -27.24 -30.28 3.25
C GLY A 34 -26.17 -29.72 4.18
N GLY A 35 -26.22 -28.46 4.46
CA GLY A 35 -25.41 -27.82 5.48
C GLY A 35 -25.68 -26.35 5.53
N SER A 36 -26.08 -25.87 6.69
CA SER A 36 -26.32 -24.49 7.01
C SER A 36 -25.29 -23.55 6.38
N PRO A 37 -25.66 -22.35 5.96
CA PRO A 37 -24.72 -21.35 5.53
C PRO A 37 -23.87 -20.94 6.72
N THR A 38 -22.75 -21.58 6.89
CA THR A 38 -21.65 -20.99 7.61
C THR A 38 -21.22 -19.79 6.79
N THR A 39 -21.63 -18.64 7.23
CA THR A 39 -21.09 -17.37 6.77
C THR A 39 -19.58 -17.42 6.93
N TRP A 40 -18.92 -17.61 5.83
CA TRP A 40 -17.50 -17.37 5.71
C TRP A 40 -17.32 -15.86 5.69
N ASP A 41 -17.54 -15.23 6.83
CA ASP A 41 -17.00 -13.91 7.08
C ASP A 41 -15.49 -14.06 7.33
N THR A 42 -14.78 -14.55 6.35
CA THR A 42 -13.44 -14.09 6.10
C THR A 42 -13.59 -12.77 5.36
N GLU A 43 -14.06 -11.76 6.07
CA GLU A 43 -13.77 -10.41 5.68
C GLU A 43 -12.25 -10.33 5.72
N GLU A 44 -11.63 -10.43 4.55
CA GLU A 44 -10.30 -9.88 4.38
C GLU A 44 -10.41 -8.45 4.91
N PRO A 45 -9.56 -8.06 5.87
CA PRO A 45 -9.65 -6.72 6.41
C PRO A 45 -9.59 -5.75 5.25
N ALA A 46 -10.66 -5.00 5.05
CA ALA A 46 -10.79 -4.06 3.96
C ALA A 46 -9.57 -3.13 3.98
N GLU A 47 -8.82 -3.11 2.89
CA GLU A 47 -7.69 -2.24 2.74
C GLU A 47 -8.16 -0.80 2.75
N GLY A 48 -7.60 0.02 3.64
CA GLY A 48 -7.94 1.43 3.73
C GLY A 48 -7.43 2.20 2.52
N GLU A 49 -8.12 3.26 2.15
CA GLU A 49 -7.67 4.19 1.13
C GLU A 49 -6.87 5.33 1.76
N LEU A 50 -5.61 5.48 1.35
CA LEU A 50 -4.74 6.54 1.81
C LEU A 50 -5.13 7.87 1.15
N ALA A 51 -5.42 8.87 1.96
CA ALA A 51 -5.63 10.22 1.47
C ALA A 51 -4.30 10.87 1.07
N VAL A 52 -4.28 11.54 -0.06
CA VAL A 52 -3.09 12.19 -0.61
C VAL A 52 -3.41 13.59 -1.09
N ASP A 53 -2.41 14.47 -1.00
CA ASP A 53 -2.37 15.74 -1.72
C ASP A 53 -1.44 15.59 -2.92
N VAL A 54 -1.89 16.03 -4.07
CA VAL A 54 -1.10 16.06 -5.30
C VAL A 54 -1.10 17.47 -5.87
N TYR A 55 0.08 18.04 -6.05
CA TYR A 55 0.24 19.35 -6.66
C TYR A 55 1.47 19.38 -7.55
N GLN A 56 1.61 20.40 -8.34
CA GLN A 56 2.76 20.59 -9.21
C GLN A 56 3.48 21.91 -8.95
N THR A 57 4.77 21.89 -9.24
CA THR A 57 5.61 23.06 -9.41
C THR A 57 5.97 23.20 -10.89
N ASP A 58 6.79 24.16 -11.24
CA ASP A 58 7.19 24.38 -12.65
C ASP A 58 7.94 23.15 -13.22
N ASP A 59 8.65 22.42 -12.38
CA ASP A 59 9.55 21.32 -12.77
C ASP A 59 9.19 19.96 -12.22
N SER A 60 8.23 19.86 -11.32
CA SER A 60 7.96 18.63 -10.60
C SER A 60 6.48 18.44 -10.25
N MET A 61 6.08 17.17 -10.15
CA MET A 61 4.87 16.75 -9.44
C MET A 61 5.24 16.38 -8.00
N ILE A 62 4.41 16.79 -7.05
CA ILE A 62 4.60 16.52 -5.63
C ILE A 62 3.39 15.75 -5.09
N ILE A 63 3.65 14.66 -4.41
CA ILE A 63 2.63 13.90 -3.68
C ILE A 63 2.98 13.90 -2.21
N GLN A 64 2.00 14.20 -1.38
CA GLN A 64 2.12 14.16 0.08
C GLN A 64 1.07 13.25 0.69
N ALA A 65 1.47 12.47 1.67
CA ALA A 65 0.57 11.57 2.40
C ALA A 65 0.98 11.46 3.87
N MET A 66 0.00 11.34 4.75
CA MET A 66 0.23 11.06 6.16
C MET A 66 0.41 9.57 6.39
N VAL A 67 1.62 9.19 6.76
CA VAL A 67 2.01 7.79 7.03
C VAL A 67 2.51 7.60 8.45
N ALA A 68 2.09 8.46 9.35
CA ALA A 68 2.46 8.37 10.77
C ALA A 68 2.13 7.00 11.36
N GLY A 69 3.03 6.46 12.15
CA GLY A 69 2.87 5.15 12.78
C GLY A 69 3.18 3.95 11.87
N VAL A 70 3.63 4.20 10.65
CA VAL A 70 4.06 3.15 9.71
C VAL A 70 5.58 3.07 9.71
N PRO A 71 6.18 1.94 10.13
CA PRO A 71 7.62 1.75 9.98
C PRO A 71 8.02 1.69 8.51
N SER A 72 9.24 2.11 8.21
CA SER A 72 9.72 2.20 6.83
C SER A 72 9.72 0.86 6.08
N GLU A 73 9.91 -0.24 6.80
CA GLU A 73 9.84 -1.60 6.24
C GLU A 73 8.43 -2.01 5.82
N ASN A 74 7.41 -1.37 6.35
CA ASN A 74 6.01 -1.62 6.02
C ASN A 74 5.43 -0.64 4.99
N LEU A 75 6.26 0.22 4.43
CA LEU A 75 5.86 1.22 3.44
C LEU A 75 6.52 0.94 2.10
N SER A 76 5.73 0.96 1.04
CA SER A 76 6.16 0.71 -0.33
C SER A 76 5.63 1.79 -1.27
N VAL A 77 6.51 2.30 -2.13
CA VAL A 77 6.16 3.26 -3.18
C VAL A 77 6.65 2.72 -4.52
N SER A 78 5.75 2.62 -5.47
CA SER A 78 6.04 2.23 -6.84
C SER A 78 5.70 3.38 -7.79
N VAL A 79 6.61 3.71 -8.68
CA VAL A 79 6.47 4.83 -9.62
C VAL A 79 6.65 4.35 -11.04
N THR A 80 5.69 4.67 -11.89
CA THR A 80 5.80 4.60 -13.34
C THR A 80 5.70 6.01 -13.93
N ARG A 81 5.79 6.15 -15.24
CA ARG A 81 5.75 7.47 -15.88
C ARG A 81 4.45 8.22 -15.67
N ASP A 82 3.36 7.50 -15.47
CA ASP A 82 2.00 8.04 -15.41
C ASP A 82 1.25 7.66 -14.12
N MET A 83 1.87 6.90 -13.23
CA MET A 83 1.18 6.36 -12.06
C MET A 83 2.11 6.21 -10.87
N VAL A 84 1.59 6.48 -9.69
CA VAL A 84 2.25 6.21 -8.41
C VAL A 84 1.35 5.34 -7.55
N THR A 85 1.90 4.29 -6.96
CA THR A 85 1.21 3.44 -6.00
C THR A 85 1.91 3.48 -4.66
N ILE A 86 1.18 3.82 -3.62
CA ILE A 86 1.66 3.83 -2.24
C ILE A 86 0.91 2.74 -1.49
N LYS A 87 1.65 1.86 -0.82
CA LYS A 87 1.11 0.80 0.03
C LYS A 87 1.80 0.82 1.38
N GLY A 88 1.05 0.55 2.41
CA GLY A 88 1.60 0.44 3.75
C GLY A 88 0.72 -0.37 4.67
N LYS A 89 1.28 -0.70 5.83
CA LYS A 89 0.55 -1.37 6.90
C LYS A 89 0.91 -0.75 8.24
N ARG A 90 -0.10 -0.31 8.96
CA ARG A 90 0.02 0.18 10.33
C ARG A 90 -0.42 -0.91 11.28
N GLU A 91 0.51 -1.40 12.09
CA GLU A 91 0.28 -2.50 13.02
C GLU A 91 -0.09 -1.98 14.41
N ALA A 92 -1.20 -2.49 14.93
CA ALA A 92 -1.63 -2.20 16.30
C ALA A 92 -0.74 -2.91 17.33
N PRO A 93 -0.65 -2.37 18.56
CA PRO A 93 -0.03 -3.09 19.67
C PRO A 93 -0.72 -4.44 19.89
N LYS A 94 0.05 -5.52 19.95
CA LYS A 94 -0.48 -6.89 20.03
C LYS A 94 -0.88 -7.34 21.43
N ASN A 95 -0.48 -6.57 22.45
CA ASN A 95 -0.59 -6.99 23.86
C ASN A 95 -1.83 -6.48 24.57
N ILE A 96 -2.77 -5.84 23.85
CA ILE A 96 -3.95 -5.23 24.43
C ILE A 96 -5.19 -6.03 24.01
N SER A 97 -5.86 -6.60 24.99
CA SER A 97 -7.16 -7.25 24.78
C SER A 97 -8.23 -6.24 24.40
N ARG A 98 -9.14 -6.61 23.52
CA ARG A 98 -10.28 -5.76 23.11
C ARG A 98 -11.09 -5.24 24.29
N GLU A 99 -11.23 -6.03 25.32
CA GLU A 99 -11.99 -5.69 26.54
C GLU A 99 -11.37 -4.54 27.34
N ASN A 100 -10.09 -4.26 27.12
CA ASN A 100 -9.35 -3.21 27.82
C ASN A 100 -9.39 -1.85 27.12
N TYR A 101 -9.97 -1.76 25.93
CA TYR A 101 -10.15 -0.49 25.23
C TYR A 101 -11.41 0.22 25.70
N PHE A 102 -11.29 1.47 26.09
CA PHE A 102 -12.41 2.39 26.29
C PHE A 102 -12.81 3.08 24.99
N TYR A 103 -11.83 3.44 24.18
CA TYR A 103 -11.99 4.00 22.85
C TYR A 103 -11.02 3.31 21.90
N GLN A 104 -11.46 2.98 20.70
CA GLN A 104 -10.65 2.39 19.65
C GLN A 104 -11.04 3.02 18.31
N GLU A 105 -10.52 4.20 18.04
CA GLU A 105 -10.89 5.03 16.90
C GLU A 105 -9.78 5.11 15.84
N LEU A 106 -8.54 4.67 16.18
CA LEU A 106 -7.43 4.71 15.27
C LEU A 106 -7.54 3.58 14.24
N TYR A 107 -7.20 3.90 13.01
CA TYR A 107 -7.12 2.90 11.96
C TYR A 107 -5.80 2.14 12.04
N TRP A 108 -5.92 0.82 12.17
CA TRP A 108 -4.83 -0.13 12.09
C TRP A 108 -5.06 -1.10 10.93
N GLY A 109 -4.03 -1.41 10.18
CA GLY A 109 -4.11 -2.34 9.07
C GLY A 109 -3.43 -1.83 7.81
N ALA A 110 -3.67 -2.54 6.71
CA ALA A 110 -3.14 -2.21 5.41
C ALA A 110 -3.91 -1.06 4.75
N PHE A 111 -3.20 -0.26 4.00
CA PHE A 111 -3.76 0.80 3.17
C PHE A 111 -3.00 0.89 1.85
N SER A 112 -3.67 1.40 0.84
CA SER A 112 -3.06 1.67 -0.45
C SER A 112 -3.68 2.88 -1.13
N ARG A 113 -2.95 3.44 -2.06
CA ARG A 113 -3.42 4.46 -2.97
C ARG A 113 -2.70 4.35 -4.29
N THR A 114 -3.45 4.34 -5.36
CA THR A 114 -2.95 4.48 -6.73
C THR A 114 -3.35 5.83 -7.27
N ILE A 115 -2.39 6.59 -7.74
CA ILE A 115 -2.55 7.95 -8.23
C ILE A 115 -2.18 7.97 -9.70
N LEU A 116 -3.13 8.33 -10.55
CA LEU A 116 -2.86 8.61 -11.96
C LEU A 116 -2.34 10.05 -12.08
N LEU A 117 -1.18 10.20 -12.70
CA LEU A 117 -0.55 11.50 -12.88
C LEU A 117 -1.12 12.19 -14.12
N PRO A 118 -1.44 13.50 -14.03
CA PRO A 118 -1.96 14.25 -15.17
C PRO A 118 -0.89 14.55 -16.23
N VAL A 119 0.38 14.39 -15.88
CA VAL A 119 1.53 14.56 -16.79
C VAL A 119 2.52 13.42 -16.55
N GLU A 120 3.25 13.02 -17.59
CA GLU A 120 4.32 12.04 -17.43
C GLU A 120 5.49 12.63 -16.64
N VAL A 121 6.14 11.77 -15.87
CA VAL A 121 7.28 12.12 -15.02
C VAL A 121 8.51 11.28 -15.37
N GLU A 122 9.68 11.81 -15.04
CA GLU A 122 10.94 11.08 -15.14
C GLU A 122 11.09 10.17 -13.91
N THR A 123 11.27 8.87 -14.15
CA THR A 123 11.34 7.87 -13.09
C THR A 123 12.73 7.72 -12.48
N ASP A 124 13.77 8.19 -13.15
CA ASP A 124 15.15 8.00 -12.71
C ASP A 124 15.55 8.92 -11.54
N ASP A 125 14.92 10.09 -11.45
CA ASP A 125 15.26 11.13 -10.47
C ASP A 125 14.16 11.34 -9.42
N VAL A 126 13.37 10.31 -9.13
CA VAL A 126 12.31 10.38 -8.13
C VAL A 126 12.91 10.39 -6.73
N GLU A 127 12.48 11.33 -5.92
CA GLU A 127 12.85 11.44 -4.52
C GLU A 127 11.62 11.16 -3.63
N ALA A 128 11.78 10.27 -2.67
CA ALA A 128 10.77 10.03 -1.64
C ALA A 128 11.39 10.21 -0.26
N THR A 129 10.80 11.05 0.55
CA THR A 129 11.24 11.33 1.91
C THR A 129 10.09 11.18 2.88
N GLU A 130 10.39 10.67 4.07
CA GLU A 130 9.47 10.66 5.19
C GLU A 130 10.05 11.51 6.32
N ARG A 131 9.25 12.43 6.85
CA ARG A 131 9.62 13.28 7.96
C ARG A 131 8.40 13.58 8.81
N HIS A 132 8.51 13.32 10.09
CA HIS A 132 7.43 13.56 11.06
C HIS A 132 6.09 12.87 10.69
N GLY A 133 6.15 11.71 10.06
CA GLY A 133 4.97 10.99 9.59
C GLY A 133 4.41 11.49 8.26
N LEU A 134 5.03 12.46 7.63
CA LEU A 134 4.68 12.96 6.31
C LEU A 134 5.58 12.34 5.23
N LEU A 135 4.99 11.58 4.34
CA LEU A 135 5.64 11.11 3.12
C LEU A 135 5.53 12.18 2.04
N THR A 136 6.65 12.56 1.47
CA THR A 136 6.71 13.48 0.32
C THR A 136 7.42 12.80 -0.84
N ILE A 137 6.76 12.71 -1.98
CA ILE A 137 7.31 12.14 -3.21
C ILE A 137 7.44 13.26 -4.22
N LYS A 138 8.67 13.52 -4.67
CA LYS A 138 8.99 14.49 -5.71
C LYS A 138 9.30 13.77 -7.01
N LEU A 139 8.54 14.10 -8.03
CA LEU A 139 8.59 13.47 -9.34
C LEU A 139 8.95 14.54 -10.38
N PRO A 140 10.19 14.59 -10.90
CA PRO A 140 10.56 15.50 -11.97
C PRO A 140 9.72 15.27 -13.23
N LYS A 141 9.30 16.36 -13.85
CA LYS A 141 8.56 16.33 -15.12
C LYS A 141 9.48 16.21 -16.32
#